data_d4aaed99b2805b439151e14f0db7fcf9
#
_entry.id   d4aaed99b2805b439151e14f0db7fcf9
#
_cell.length_a   1.000
_cell.length_b   1.000
_cell.length_c   1.000
_cell.angle_alpha   90.00
_cell.angle_beta   90.00
_cell.angle_gamma   90.00
#
_symmetry.space_group_name_H-M   'P 1'
#
loop_
_entity.id
_entity.type
_entity.pdbx_description
1 polymer ?
#
loop_
_entity_poly.entity_id
_entity_poly.type
_entity_poly.pdbx_seq_one_letter_code
_entity_poly.pdbx_strand_id
1 'polypeptide(L)'
;VNGKRMIDTVIDALYEQGIQEIYVVIGYLKEKFSELKADYPNITIVENPYFDIANNISSLYAVRDHLEEAIILDGDQLIFNSDILHPEFTRSGYACIPVENGTDEWLMQVNTDGVVTSCSRTGGEKGWQLYSISRWTKEDGQKLKHHLEIEFEEKKHHDIYWDDVAMFCYPTEY
;
A
#
# COMPACT_ATOMS: atom_id res chain seq x y z
N VAL A 1 -9.03 18.62 1.37
CA VAL A 1 -10.48 18.56 1.14
C VAL A 1 -11.17 19.12 2.38
N ASN A 2 -12.09 20.09 2.23
CA ASN A 2 -12.79 20.73 3.35
C ASN A 2 -11.87 21.29 4.46
N GLY A 3 -10.69 21.81 4.10
CA GLY A 3 -9.71 22.36 5.03
C GLY A 3 -8.78 21.34 5.71
N LYS A 4 -8.95 20.04 5.44
CA LYS A 4 -8.03 18.97 5.86
C LYS A 4 -7.09 18.55 4.72
N ARG A 5 -5.87 18.18 5.04
CA ARG A 5 -4.97 17.47 4.10
C ARG A 5 -5.53 16.08 3.83
N MET A 6 -5.26 15.49 2.68
CA MET A 6 -5.72 14.13 2.37
C MET A 6 -5.15 13.13 3.38
N ILE A 7 -3.87 13.23 3.67
CA ILE A 7 -3.19 12.36 4.64
C ILE A 7 -3.78 12.46 6.07
N ASP A 8 -4.37 13.60 6.46
CA ASP A 8 -5.05 13.71 7.77
C ASP A 8 -6.23 12.74 7.85
N THR A 9 -6.96 12.53 6.73
CA THR A 9 -8.09 11.59 6.73
C THR A 9 -7.64 10.16 6.92
N VAL A 10 -6.45 9.82 6.40
CA VAL A 10 -5.83 8.49 6.55
C VAL A 10 -5.38 8.27 7.99
N ILE A 11 -4.61 9.21 8.55
CA ILE A 11 -4.08 9.09 9.91
C ILE A 11 -5.21 9.09 10.95
N ASP A 12 -6.19 9.98 10.80
CA ASP A 12 -7.36 10.02 11.69
C ASP A 12 -8.12 8.68 11.67
N ALA A 13 -8.36 8.11 10.47
CA ALA A 13 -9.03 6.83 10.32
C ALA A 13 -8.22 5.65 10.94
N LEU A 14 -6.89 5.66 10.82
CA LEU A 14 -6.03 4.67 11.48
C LEU A 14 -6.14 4.78 13.02
N TYR A 15 -6.12 5.99 13.57
CA TYR A 15 -6.28 6.21 15.00
C TYR A 15 -7.67 5.80 15.50
N GLU A 16 -8.73 6.05 14.73
CA GLU A 16 -10.09 5.58 15.05
C GLU A 16 -10.17 4.06 15.17
N GLN A 17 -9.37 3.32 14.38
CA GLN A 17 -9.25 1.86 14.45
C GLN A 17 -8.22 1.37 15.50
N GLY A 18 -7.68 2.28 16.31
CA GLY A 18 -6.74 1.94 17.38
C GLY A 18 -5.30 1.68 16.90
N ILE A 19 -5.00 1.92 15.62
CA ILE A 19 -3.66 1.75 15.06
C ILE A 19 -2.81 2.94 15.45
N GLN A 20 -1.75 2.71 16.24
CA GLN A 20 -0.90 3.76 16.80
C GLN A 20 0.49 3.81 16.16
N GLU A 21 0.96 2.70 15.62
CA GLU A 21 2.26 2.61 14.95
C GLU A 21 2.08 2.93 13.47
N ILE A 22 2.46 4.15 13.08
CA ILE A 22 2.25 4.67 11.72
C ILE A 22 3.57 5.20 11.18
N TYR A 23 3.98 4.68 10.04
CA TYR A 23 5.13 5.13 9.27
C TYR A 23 4.66 5.90 8.04
N VAL A 24 5.12 7.14 7.90
CA VAL A 24 4.83 7.98 6.74
C VAL A 24 6.11 8.16 5.92
N VAL A 25 6.11 7.55 4.73
CA VAL A 25 7.25 7.65 3.81
C VAL A 25 7.13 8.92 3.00
N ILE A 26 8.17 9.73 3.03
CA ILE A 26 8.24 11.02 2.34
C ILE A 26 9.43 11.07 1.38
N GLY A 27 9.31 11.86 0.31
CA GLY A 27 10.37 12.07 -0.68
C GLY A 27 10.27 13.45 -1.30
N TYR A 28 9.58 13.56 -2.44
CA TYR A 28 9.34 14.84 -3.09
C TYR A 28 8.61 15.82 -2.17
N LEU A 29 9.07 17.06 -2.10
CA LEU A 29 8.54 18.11 -1.22
C LEU A 29 8.49 17.70 0.26
N LYS A 30 9.45 16.90 0.72
CA LYS A 30 9.52 16.39 2.10
C LYS A 30 9.43 17.48 3.17
N GLU A 31 9.89 18.70 2.88
CA GLU A 31 9.83 19.85 3.78
C GLU A 31 8.39 20.29 4.11
N LYS A 32 7.41 19.95 3.23
CA LYS A 32 5.99 20.22 3.47
C LYS A 32 5.37 19.33 4.56
N PHE A 33 6.06 18.24 4.90
CA PHE A 33 5.60 17.30 5.93
C PHE A 33 6.10 17.64 7.34
N SER A 34 6.85 18.72 7.52
CA SER A 34 7.32 19.17 8.84
C SER A 34 6.17 19.46 9.81
N GLU A 35 5.07 20.04 9.31
CA GLU A 35 3.87 20.33 10.12
C GLU A 35 3.13 19.05 10.50
N LEU A 36 3.18 18.01 9.67
CA LEU A 36 2.49 16.74 9.94
C LEU A 36 2.97 16.11 11.26
N LYS A 37 4.28 16.15 11.51
CA LYS A 37 4.86 15.61 12.75
C LYS A 37 4.45 16.42 13.99
N ALA A 38 4.20 17.73 13.83
CA ALA A 38 3.71 18.58 14.91
C ALA A 38 2.26 18.26 15.26
N ASP A 39 1.41 18.00 14.25
CA ASP A 39 0.00 17.67 14.43
C ASP A 39 -0.20 16.22 14.92
N TYR A 40 0.67 15.30 14.47
CA TYR A 40 0.65 13.87 14.78
C TYR A 40 1.99 13.41 15.39
N PRO A 41 2.24 13.68 16.68
CA PRO A 41 3.57 13.44 17.30
C PRO A 41 3.96 11.96 17.36
N ASN A 42 3.00 11.05 17.29
CA ASN A 42 3.25 9.61 17.41
C ASN A 42 3.61 8.92 16.08
N ILE A 43 3.42 9.58 14.92
CA ILE A 43 3.83 8.99 13.64
C ILE A 43 5.35 8.99 13.50
N THR A 44 5.88 8.06 12.73
CA THR A 44 7.28 8.00 12.33
C THR A 44 7.41 8.45 10.88
N ILE A 45 8.18 9.51 10.66
CA ILE A 45 8.52 9.98 9.31
C ILE A 45 9.75 9.22 8.83
N VAL A 46 9.65 8.59 7.67
CA VAL A 46 10.75 7.88 6.99
C VAL A 46 11.03 8.57 5.66
N GLU A 47 12.27 8.98 5.47
CA GLU A 47 12.69 9.59 4.20
C GLU A 47 13.04 8.48 3.19
N ASN A 48 12.44 8.53 2.01
CA ASN A 48 12.82 7.71 0.88
C ASN A 48 13.96 8.42 0.10
N PRO A 49 15.21 7.92 0.16
CA PRO A 49 16.32 8.56 -0.53
C PRO A 49 16.35 8.29 -2.04
N TYR A 50 15.43 7.47 -2.55
CA TYR A 50 15.37 7.04 -3.96
C TYR A 50 14.20 7.64 -4.73
N PHE A 51 13.47 8.58 -4.14
CA PHE A 51 12.20 9.11 -4.68
C PHE A 51 12.31 9.72 -6.08
N ASP A 52 13.49 10.18 -6.48
CA ASP A 52 13.77 10.84 -7.76
C ASP A 52 14.37 9.91 -8.83
N ILE A 53 14.74 8.68 -8.45
CA ILE A 53 15.40 7.71 -9.34
C ILE A 53 14.69 6.37 -9.42
N ALA A 54 13.66 6.15 -8.62
CA ALA A 54 12.91 4.90 -8.58
C ALA A 54 11.41 5.17 -8.41
N ASN A 55 10.59 4.21 -8.87
CA ASN A 55 9.14 4.24 -8.65
C ASN A 55 8.79 3.92 -7.18
N ASN A 56 7.51 3.80 -6.86
CA ASN A 56 7.02 3.65 -5.49
C ASN A 56 7.47 2.35 -4.79
N ILE A 57 8.06 1.37 -5.52
CA ILE A 57 8.78 0.26 -4.89
C ILE A 57 9.82 0.75 -3.88
N SER A 58 10.48 1.86 -4.19
CA SER A 58 11.47 2.47 -3.31
C SER A 58 10.87 2.99 -2.00
N SER A 59 9.62 3.42 -2.02
CA SER A 59 8.92 3.88 -0.81
C SER A 59 8.66 2.72 0.13
N LEU A 60 8.15 1.59 -0.40
CA LEU A 60 7.94 0.41 0.43
C LEU A 60 9.26 -0.23 0.88
N TYR A 61 10.28 -0.21 0.01
CA TYR A 61 11.63 -0.65 0.35
C TYR A 61 12.22 0.14 1.53
N ALA A 62 11.97 1.46 1.62
CA ALA A 62 12.45 2.30 2.72
C ALA A 62 11.89 1.90 4.09
N VAL A 63 10.70 1.29 4.13
CA VAL A 63 10.02 0.84 5.36
C VAL A 63 9.87 -0.68 5.45
N ARG A 64 10.64 -1.43 4.65
CA ARG A 64 10.50 -2.89 4.53
C ARG A 64 10.64 -3.68 5.85
N ASP A 65 11.28 -3.09 6.85
CA ASP A 65 11.43 -3.71 8.16
C ASP A 65 10.15 -3.68 9.02
N HIS A 66 9.08 -3.02 8.53
CA HIS A 66 7.81 -2.80 9.22
C HIS A 66 6.60 -3.37 8.47
N LEU A 67 6.80 -4.46 7.71
CA LEU A 67 5.75 -5.05 6.88
C LEU A 67 5.02 -6.24 7.55
N GLU A 68 5.46 -6.69 8.70
CA GLU A 68 4.77 -7.73 9.46
C GLU A 68 3.49 -7.19 10.09
N GLU A 69 2.35 -7.86 9.86
CA GLU A 69 1.02 -7.44 10.36
C GLU A 69 0.69 -5.98 9.99
N ALA A 70 1.02 -5.60 8.75
CA ALA A 70 0.92 -4.23 8.28
C ALA A 70 -0.31 -3.97 7.41
N ILE A 71 -0.79 -2.72 7.45
CA ILE A 71 -1.70 -2.15 6.46
C ILE A 71 -0.90 -1.11 5.67
N ILE A 72 -0.89 -1.25 4.34
CA ILE A 72 -0.21 -0.33 3.44
C ILE A 72 -1.25 0.50 2.70
N LEU A 73 -1.05 1.82 2.68
CA LEU A 73 -1.94 2.79 2.02
C LEU A 73 -1.12 3.80 1.23
N ASP A 74 -1.70 4.30 0.15
CA ASP A 74 -1.19 5.51 -0.50
C ASP A 74 -1.60 6.77 0.28
N GLY A 75 -0.70 7.74 0.37
CA GLY A 75 -0.91 8.95 1.18
C GLY A 75 -1.84 9.99 0.56
N ASP A 76 -2.27 9.78 -0.69
CA ASP A 76 -3.16 10.65 -1.47
C ASP A 76 -4.62 10.13 -1.54
N GLN A 77 -4.97 9.23 -0.64
CA GLN A 77 -6.33 8.70 -0.49
C GLN A 77 -7.17 9.55 0.46
N LEU A 78 -8.49 9.46 0.29
CA LEU A 78 -9.48 10.02 1.21
C LEU A 78 -10.22 8.86 1.90
N ILE A 79 -10.03 8.73 3.20
CA ILE A 79 -10.73 7.72 4.00
C ILE A 79 -11.91 8.37 4.71
N PHE A 80 -13.13 7.97 4.36
CA PHE A 80 -14.38 8.46 4.96
C PHE A 80 -15.00 7.45 5.93
N ASN A 81 -14.67 6.17 5.78
CA ASN A 81 -15.11 5.11 6.66
C ASN A 81 -13.89 4.35 7.18
N SER A 82 -13.57 4.55 8.45
CA SER A 82 -12.41 3.92 9.09
C SER A 82 -12.52 2.40 9.23
N ASP A 83 -13.73 1.82 9.16
CA ASP A 83 -13.93 0.37 9.27
C ASP A 83 -13.17 -0.43 8.18
N ILE A 84 -12.89 0.22 7.03
CA ILE A 84 -12.05 -0.40 5.98
C ILE A 84 -10.62 -0.70 6.46
N LEU A 85 -10.17 -0.03 7.53
CA LEU A 85 -8.83 -0.16 8.10
C LEU A 85 -8.79 -1.04 9.36
N HIS A 86 -9.84 -1.84 9.60
CA HIS A 86 -9.89 -2.71 10.78
C HIS A 86 -8.63 -3.58 10.90
N PRO A 87 -7.93 -3.58 12.06
CA PRO A 87 -6.60 -4.19 12.19
C PRO A 87 -6.62 -5.72 12.30
N GLU A 88 -7.78 -6.31 12.61
CA GLU A 88 -7.90 -7.77 12.72
C GLU A 88 -8.14 -8.40 11.34
N PHE A 89 -7.19 -9.20 10.89
CA PHE A 89 -7.28 -9.97 9.66
C PHE A 89 -6.46 -11.25 9.76
N THR A 90 -6.88 -12.28 9.05
CA THR A 90 -6.25 -13.61 9.07
C THR A 90 -5.59 -13.98 7.75
N ARG A 91 -5.75 -13.14 6.71
CA ARG A 91 -5.21 -13.33 5.37
C ARG A 91 -4.73 -11.99 4.83
N SER A 92 -3.63 -12.05 4.08
CA SER A 92 -3.20 -10.92 3.27
C SER A 92 -4.16 -10.66 2.12
N GLY A 93 -4.24 -9.42 1.66
CA GLY A 93 -5.12 -9.08 0.54
C GLY A 93 -5.24 -7.59 0.32
N TYR A 94 -6.01 -7.26 -0.70
CA TYR A 94 -6.24 -5.89 -1.16
C TYR A 94 -7.71 -5.49 -0.98
N ALA A 95 -7.95 -4.24 -0.64
CA ALA A 95 -9.28 -3.66 -0.78
C ALA A 95 -9.61 -3.51 -2.27
N CYS A 96 -10.80 -3.93 -2.66
CA CYS A 96 -11.25 -3.90 -4.04
C CYS A 96 -12.76 -3.71 -4.12
N ILE A 97 -13.23 -3.26 -5.27
CA ILE A 97 -14.67 -3.19 -5.60
C ILE A 97 -14.97 -3.99 -6.86
N PRO A 98 -16.18 -4.60 -6.95
CA PRO A 98 -16.57 -5.27 -8.18
C PRO A 98 -16.82 -4.26 -9.30
N VAL A 99 -16.36 -4.59 -10.50
CA VAL A 99 -16.59 -3.83 -11.74
C VAL A 99 -17.33 -4.70 -12.72
N GLU A 100 -18.44 -4.16 -13.27
CA GLU A 100 -19.32 -4.84 -14.22
C GLU A 100 -19.39 -4.16 -15.59
N ASN A 101 -18.93 -2.90 -15.69
CA ASN A 101 -19.08 -2.06 -16.88
C ASN A 101 -17.75 -1.46 -17.36
N GLY A 102 -16.65 -2.15 -17.09
CA GLY A 102 -15.32 -1.74 -17.49
C GLY A 102 -14.64 -0.73 -16.56
N THR A 103 -13.33 -0.77 -16.56
CA THR A 103 -12.43 0.19 -15.88
C THR A 103 -11.09 0.19 -16.59
N ASP A 104 -10.37 1.31 -16.53
CA ASP A 104 -8.98 1.44 -16.97
C ASP A 104 -7.98 1.27 -15.80
N GLU A 105 -8.50 1.10 -14.57
CA GLU A 105 -7.70 0.88 -13.37
C GLU A 105 -7.27 -0.59 -13.25
N TRP A 106 -6.32 -0.86 -12.35
CA TRP A 106 -5.88 -2.24 -12.10
C TRP A 106 -7.05 -3.13 -11.72
N LEU A 107 -7.21 -4.22 -12.48
CA LEU A 107 -8.35 -5.11 -12.39
C LEU A 107 -7.90 -6.54 -12.12
N MET A 108 -8.30 -7.06 -10.97
CA MET A 108 -8.01 -8.42 -10.54
C MET A 108 -9.12 -9.38 -10.96
N GLN A 109 -8.74 -10.62 -11.27
CA GLN A 109 -9.64 -11.77 -11.29
C GLN A 109 -9.40 -12.59 -10.03
N VAL A 110 -10.47 -13.04 -9.41
CA VAL A 110 -10.41 -13.84 -8.19
C VAL A 110 -11.19 -15.14 -8.37
N ASN A 111 -10.74 -16.20 -7.73
CA ASN A 111 -11.49 -17.46 -7.69
C ASN A 111 -12.60 -17.44 -6.63
N THR A 112 -13.29 -18.56 -6.46
CA THR A 112 -14.40 -18.71 -5.49
C THR A 112 -13.97 -18.54 -4.04
N ASP A 113 -12.68 -18.71 -3.73
CA ASP A 113 -12.12 -18.57 -2.39
C ASP A 113 -11.61 -17.15 -2.12
N GLY A 114 -11.78 -16.24 -3.09
CA GLY A 114 -11.31 -14.86 -3.03
C GLY A 114 -9.82 -14.69 -3.27
N VAL A 115 -9.14 -15.71 -3.81
CA VAL A 115 -7.72 -15.64 -4.15
C VAL A 115 -7.54 -15.00 -5.51
N VAL A 116 -6.63 -14.03 -5.62
CA VAL A 116 -6.28 -13.38 -6.88
C VAL A 116 -5.64 -14.40 -7.83
N THR A 117 -6.19 -14.55 -9.02
CA THR A 117 -5.69 -15.46 -10.05
C THR A 117 -4.97 -14.76 -11.19
N SER A 118 -5.28 -13.50 -11.42
CA SER A 118 -4.57 -12.64 -12.37
C SER A 118 -4.88 -11.17 -12.08
N CYS A 119 -4.03 -10.29 -12.59
CA CYS A 119 -4.22 -8.84 -12.51
C CYS A 119 -3.85 -8.21 -13.87
N SER A 120 -4.69 -7.28 -14.32
CA SER A 120 -4.45 -6.43 -15.49
C SER A 120 -4.13 -5.01 -15.02
N ARG A 121 -3.01 -4.43 -15.50
CA ARG A 121 -2.66 -3.02 -15.21
C ARG A 121 -3.45 -2.01 -16.05
N THR A 122 -4.12 -2.48 -17.09
CA THR A 122 -4.85 -1.64 -18.07
C THR A 122 -6.35 -1.85 -18.01
N GLY A 123 -6.83 -2.39 -16.89
CA GLY A 123 -8.26 -2.62 -16.68
C GLY A 123 -8.84 -3.80 -17.45
N GLY A 124 -10.13 -3.72 -17.72
CA GLY A 124 -10.93 -4.73 -18.41
C GLY A 124 -12.42 -4.56 -18.14
N GLU A 125 -13.25 -5.44 -18.72
CA GLU A 125 -14.72 -5.32 -18.67
C GLU A 125 -15.31 -5.67 -17.30
N LYS A 126 -14.81 -6.74 -16.66
CA LYS A 126 -15.33 -7.27 -15.40
C LYS A 126 -14.20 -7.79 -14.51
N GLY A 127 -14.37 -7.63 -13.22
CA GLY A 127 -13.43 -8.11 -12.22
C GLY A 127 -13.53 -7.30 -10.94
N TRP A 128 -12.40 -7.22 -10.24
CA TRP A 128 -12.27 -6.51 -8.97
C TRP A 128 -11.22 -5.41 -9.14
N GLN A 129 -11.68 -4.17 -9.16
CA GLN A 129 -10.77 -3.02 -9.24
C GLN A 129 -9.99 -2.89 -7.94
N LEU A 130 -8.66 -2.83 -8.05
CA LEU A 130 -7.76 -2.65 -6.92
C LEU A 130 -7.84 -1.21 -6.40
N TYR A 131 -7.93 -1.09 -5.08
CA TYR A 131 -7.67 0.14 -4.36
C TYR A 131 -6.38 -0.02 -3.57
N SER A 132 -5.57 1.03 -3.50
CA SER A 132 -4.25 1.00 -2.86
C SER A 132 -4.33 0.94 -1.33
N ILE A 133 -5.09 -0.02 -0.82
CA ILE A 133 -5.16 -0.41 0.59
C ILE A 133 -4.93 -1.91 0.62
N SER A 134 -3.86 -2.34 1.27
CA SER A 134 -3.54 -3.76 1.40
C SER A 134 -3.22 -4.12 2.84
N ARG A 135 -3.41 -5.40 3.16
CA ARG A 135 -3.14 -5.98 4.47
C ARG A 135 -2.18 -7.14 4.31
N TRP A 136 -1.21 -7.22 5.19
CA TRP A 136 -0.15 -8.22 5.12
C TRP A 136 -0.03 -8.94 6.46
N THR A 137 -0.26 -10.25 6.47
CA THR A 137 -0.01 -11.07 7.65
C THR A 137 1.48 -11.02 8.00
N LYS A 138 1.82 -11.48 9.19
CA LYS A 138 3.22 -11.56 9.61
C LYS A 138 4.06 -12.36 8.61
N GLU A 139 3.59 -13.54 8.21
CA GLU A 139 4.30 -14.42 7.28
C GLU A 139 4.47 -13.77 5.89
N ASP A 140 3.39 -13.23 5.33
CA ASP A 140 3.43 -12.62 4.00
C ASP A 140 4.19 -11.29 4.00
N GLY A 141 4.15 -10.54 5.10
CA GLY A 141 4.97 -9.34 5.29
C GLY A 141 6.47 -9.65 5.28
N GLN A 142 6.87 -10.76 5.90
CA GLN A 142 8.26 -11.23 5.84
C GLN A 142 8.66 -11.66 4.41
N LYS A 143 7.78 -12.36 3.69
CA LYS A 143 8.02 -12.71 2.29
C LYS A 143 8.11 -11.46 1.43
N LEU A 144 7.20 -10.49 1.61
CA LEU A 144 7.19 -9.23 0.87
C LEU A 144 8.49 -8.46 1.08
N LYS A 145 8.97 -8.35 2.32
CA LYS A 145 10.29 -7.76 2.60
C LYS A 145 11.39 -8.44 1.81
N HIS A 146 11.47 -9.77 1.87
CA HIS A 146 12.50 -10.54 1.16
C HIS A 146 12.44 -10.32 -0.36
N HIS A 147 11.24 -10.36 -0.93
CA HIS A 147 11.06 -10.16 -2.37
C HIS A 147 11.35 -8.71 -2.79
N LEU A 148 11.01 -7.71 -1.96
CA LEU A 148 11.41 -6.31 -2.20
C LEU A 148 12.93 -6.15 -2.24
N GLU A 149 13.66 -6.80 -1.34
CA GLU A 149 15.13 -6.78 -1.31
C GLU A 149 15.70 -7.39 -2.60
N ILE A 150 15.18 -8.53 -3.05
CA ILE A 150 15.60 -9.16 -4.33
C ILE A 150 15.32 -8.23 -5.51
N GLU A 151 14.08 -7.73 -5.63
CA GLU A 151 13.70 -6.90 -6.78
C GLU A 151 14.50 -5.58 -6.80
N PHE A 152 14.59 -4.90 -5.66
CA PHE A 152 15.21 -3.60 -5.58
C PHE A 152 16.74 -3.66 -5.57
N GLU A 153 17.34 -4.54 -4.75
CA GLU A 153 18.78 -4.59 -4.55
C GLU A 153 19.51 -5.46 -5.58
N GLU A 154 19.00 -6.68 -5.86
CA GLU A 154 19.68 -7.62 -6.71
C GLU A 154 19.36 -7.41 -8.19
N LYS A 155 18.05 -7.36 -8.52
CA LYS A 155 17.59 -7.22 -9.91
C LYS A 155 17.58 -5.77 -10.40
N LYS A 156 17.67 -4.78 -9.49
CA LYS A 156 17.63 -3.34 -9.83
C LYS A 156 16.34 -2.93 -10.56
N HIS A 157 15.22 -3.55 -10.26
CA HIS A 157 13.92 -3.20 -10.81
C HIS A 157 13.37 -1.96 -10.11
N HIS A 158 13.94 -0.81 -10.40
CA HIS A 158 13.60 0.47 -9.77
C HIS A 158 12.39 1.17 -10.41
N ASP A 159 11.94 0.72 -11.57
CA ASP A 159 10.87 1.29 -12.39
C ASP A 159 9.49 0.65 -12.15
N ILE A 160 9.42 -0.40 -11.34
CA ILE A 160 8.17 -1.10 -11.01
C ILE A 160 7.44 -0.48 -9.81
N TYR A 161 6.14 -0.78 -9.71
CA TYR A 161 5.36 -0.50 -8.52
C TYR A 161 5.63 -1.57 -7.46
N TRP A 162 5.45 -1.23 -6.18
CA TRP A 162 5.63 -2.21 -5.11
C TRP A 162 4.58 -3.35 -5.19
N ASP A 163 3.37 -3.04 -5.67
CA ASP A 163 2.32 -4.04 -5.90
C ASP A 163 2.72 -5.07 -6.95
N ASP A 164 3.59 -4.70 -7.91
CA ASP A 164 4.11 -5.62 -8.90
C ASP A 164 4.83 -6.81 -8.26
N VAL A 165 5.42 -6.61 -7.10
CA VAL A 165 6.17 -7.66 -6.40
C VAL A 165 5.25 -8.85 -6.13
N ALA A 166 4.11 -8.65 -5.48
CA ALA A 166 3.17 -9.73 -5.20
C ALA A 166 2.38 -10.16 -6.44
N MET A 167 1.92 -9.20 -7.26
CA MET A 167 0.98 -9.46 -8.34
C MET A 167 1.62 -10.07 -9.59
N PHE A 168 2.88 -9.73 -9.88
CA PHE A 168 3.53 -10.11 -11.14
C PHE A 168 4.88 -10.78 -10.98
N CYS A 169 5.68 -10.40 -9.98
CA CYS A 169 6.99 -11.01 -9.78
C CYS A 169 6.87 -12.37 -9.06
N TYR A 170 5.97 -12.46 -8.07
CA TYR A 170 5.81 -13.65 -7.24
C TYR A 170 4.32 -14.05 -7.02
N PRO A 171 3.51 -14.20 -8.10
CA PRO A 171 2.04 -14.33 -7.99
C PRO A 171 1.57 -15.64 -7.31
N THR A 172 2.47 -16.59 -7.06
CA THR A 172 2.14 -17.88 -6.42
C THR A 172 2.64 -18.00 -5.00
N GLU A 173 3.27 -16.95 -4.47
CA GLU A 173 3.90 -16.98 -3.15
C GLU A 173 3.01 -16.43 -2.02
N TYR A 174 1.89 -15.78 -2.40
CA TYR A 174 0.96 -15.10 -1.49
C TYR A 174 -0.45 -15.67 -1.53
#